data_5b27a401471fb2acc2af036effa7e3cf
#
_entry.id   5b27a401471fb2acc2af036effa7e3cf
#
_cell.length_a   1.000
_cell.length_b   1.000
_cell.length_c   1.000
_cell.angle_alpha   90.00
_cell.angle_beta   90.00
_cell.angle_gamma   90.00
#
_symmetry.space_group_name_H-M   'P 1'
#
loop_
_entity.id
_entity.type
_entity.pdbx_description
1 polymer ?
#
loop_
_entity_poly.entity_id
_entity_poly.type
_entity_poly.pdbx_seq_one_letter_code
_entity_poly.pdbx_strand_id
1 'polypeptide(L)'
;MSTRSIALPPTAASPTHSSDLAYLLGQDLFRCAVPSRHGGLGGEAHDLAQRMTEACEHSMSAALLLWGQRLAIEFVLQSANVALRDYLLPDLLSGERAATVPLPLGLHRLQAHDTGRGWQLSGQGLQAVNAPPQGFSFVAPVQMGAASGWCLLRSEEDGFDVRSASGSAAPSGAWPARIDLRQVFFREDEWLGDSTLEAAVHPVRLALGRVAEHLQRQVALI
;
A
#
# COMPACT_ATOMS: atom_id res chain seq x y z
N MET A 1 1.83 41.56 24.46
CA MET A 1 1.13 40.85 23.37
C MET A 1 1.48 39.38 23.51
N SER A 2 0.54 38.59 24.03
CA SER A 2 0.75 37.18 24.40
C SER A 2 0.25 36.31 23.27
N THR A 3 1.15 35.64 22.56
CA THR A 3 0.82 34.67 21.51
C THR A 3 0.39 33.35 22.16
N ARG A 4 -0.92 33.07 22.16
CA ARG A 4 -1.45 31.76 22.51
C ARG A 4 -1.12 30.79 21.39
N SER A 5 -0.20 29.86 21.67
CA SER A 5 0.01 28.67 20.86
C SER A 5 -1.23 27.75 21.00
N ILE A 6 -1.98 27.56 19.92
CA ILE A 6 -3.09 26.59 19.88
C ILE A 6 -2.43 25.25 19.58
N ALA A 7 -2.26 24.44 20.61
CA ALA A 7 -1.89 23.03 20.45
C ALA A 7 -3.11 22.29 19.87
N LEU A 8 -2.98 21.73 18.68
CA LEU A 8 -3.95 20.77 18.13
C LEU A 8 -3.97 19.53 19.04
N PRO A 9 -5.15 19.03 19.43
CA PRO A 9 -5.23 17.81 20.20
C PRO A 9 -4.73 16.64 19.35
N PRO A 10 -4.01 15.67 19.95
CA PRO A 10 -3.64 14.44 19.24
C PRO A 10 -4.94 13.73 18.82
N THR A 11 -5.07 13.48 17.52
CA THR A 11 -6.16 12.68 16.97
C THR A 11 -5.98 11.26 17.52
N ALA A 12 -6.76 10.90 18.52
CA ALA A 12 -6.75 9.56 19.07
C ALA A 12 -7.15 8.57 17.96
N ALA A 13 -6.24 7.65 17.60
CA ALA A 13 -6.56 6.53 16.72
C ALA A 13 -7.78 5.80 17.31
N SER A 14 -8.79 5.51 16.48
CA SER A 14 -9.98 4.78 16.93
C SER A 14 -9.54 3.42 17.47
N PRO A 15 -10.05 2.95 18.62
CA PRO A 15 -9.58 1.72 19.29
C PRO A 15 -9.68 0.44 18.43
N THR A 16 -10.58 0.43 17.43
CA THR A 16 -10.74 -0.67 16.46
C THR A 16 -9.54 -0.82 15.51
N HIS A 17 -8.90 0.28 15.09
CA HIS A 17 -7.73 0.23 14.20
C HIS A 17 -6.54 -0.45 14.85
N SER A 18 -6.36 -0.23 16.16
CA SER A 18 -5.29 -0.85 16.95
C SER A 18 -5.48 -2.36 17.08
N SER A 19 -6.72 -2.86 17.21
CA SER A 19 -6.99 -4.29 17.42
C SER A 19 -6.77 -5.13 16.15
N ASP A 20 -7.21 -4.66 14.96
CA ASP A 20 -7.04 -5.39 13.71
C ASP A 20 -5.55 -5.50 13.32
N LEU A 21 -4.81 -4.40 13.43
CA LEU A 21 -3.37 -4.42 13.18
C LEU A 21 -2.65 -5.32 14.21
N ALA A 22 -3.00 -5.22 15.49
CA ALA A 22 -2.44 -6.07 16.53
C ALA A 22 -2.72 -7.56 16.28
N TYR A 23 -3.92 -7.92 15.80
CA TYR A 23 -4.24 -9.27 15.38
C TYR A 23 -3.31 -9.74 14.24
N LEU A 24 -3.16 -8.94 13.17
CA LEU A 24 -2.33 -9.30 12.02
C LEU A 24 -0.86 -9.50 12.42
N LEU A 25 -0.34 -8.62 13.27
CA LEU A 25 1.04 -8.70 13.79
C LEU A 25 1.22 -9.88 14.75
N GLY A 26 0.25 -10.12 15.65
CA GLY A 26 0.29 -11.23 16.60
C GLY A 26 0.25 -12.61 15.91
N GLN A 27 -0.25 -12.69 14.68
CA GLN A 27 -0.28 -13.89 13.86
C GLN A 27 0.81 -13.91 12.78
N ASP A 28 1.74 -12.96 12.78
CA ASP A 28 2.82 -12.81 11.78
C ASP A 28 2.32 -12.82 10.31
N LEU A 29 1.10 -12.32 10.04
CA LEU A 29 0.45 -12.49 8.74
C LEU A 29 1.16 -11.74 7.61
N PHE A 30 1.85 -10.65 7.91
CA PHE A 30 2.66 -9.93 6.90
C PHE A 30 3.87 -10.73 6.42
N ARG A 31 4.34 -11.69 7.22
CA ARG A 31 5.51 -12.54 6.95
C ARG A 31 5.16 -13.86 6.27
N CYS A 32 3.86 -14.22 6.21
CA CYS A 32 3.39 -15.44 5.55
C CYS A 32 3.71 -15.43 4.05
N ALA A 33 4.16 -16.55 3.50
CA ALA A 33 4.58 -16.72 2.10
C ALA A 33 5.68 -15.73 1.65
N VAL A 34 6.48 -15.21 2.57
CA VAL A 34 7.71 -14.47 2.29
C VAL A 34 8.89 -15.39 2.58
N PRO A 35 9.89 -15.50 1.67
CA PRO A 35 11.04 -16.40 1.88
C PRO A 35 11.81 -16.05 3.16
N SER A 36 12.28 -17.09 3.89
CA SER A 36 12.99 -16.92 5.17
C SER A 36 14.27 -16.10 5.04
N ARG A 37 14.96 -16.15 3.89
CA ARG A 37 16.14 -15.30 3.62
C ARG A 37 15.83 -13.80 3.60
N HIS A 38 14.56 -13.44 3.51
CA HIS A 38 14.08 -12.04 3.56
C HIS A 38 13.29 -11.74 4.84
N GLY A 39 13.45 -12.55 5.88
CA GLY A 39 12.79 -12.34 7.18
C GLY A 39 11.35 -12.87 7.26
N GLY A 40 10.89 -13.60 6.25
CA GLY A 40 9.56 -14.21 6.23
C GLY A 40 9.50 -15.58 6.92
N LEU A 41 8.29 -16.12 6.99
CA LEU A 41 8.02 -17.46 7.52
C LEU A 41 8.16 -18.58 6.47
N GLY A 42 8.39 -18.23 5.20
CA GLY A 42 8.27 -19.18 4.10
C GLY A 42 6.81 -19.50 3.79
N GLY A 43 6.60 -20.63 3.10
CA GLY A 43 5.29 -21.02 2.61
C GLY A 43 5.04 -20.59 1.16
N GLU A 44 3.86 -20.92 0.66
CA GLU A 44 3.46 -20.67 -0.71
C GLU A 44 2.21 -19.75 -0.80
N ALA A 45 1.81 -19.39 -2.00
CA ALA A 45 0.66 -18.53 -2.23
C ALA A 45 -0.66 -19.11 -1.65
N HIS A 46 -0.79 -20.45 -1.59
CA HIS A 46 -1.98 -21.08 -1.02
C HIS A 46 -2.07 -20.90 0.51
N ASP A 47 -0.93 -20.88 1.22
CA ASP A 47 -0.89 -20.61 2.66
C ASP A 47 -1.38 -19.19 2.94
N LEU A 48 -0.94 -18.24 2.10
CA LEU A 48 -1.41 -16.86 2.18
C LEU A 48 -2.92 -16.74 1.89
N ALA A 49 -3.45 -17.53 0.96
CA ALA A 49 -4.90 -17.55 0.67
C ALA A 49 -5.71 -18.04 1.88
N GLN A 50 -5.19 -19.03 2.62
CA GLN A 50 -5.80 -19.50 3.85
C GLN A 50 -5.76 -18.40 4.93
N ARG A 51 -4.60 -17.78 5.15
CA ARG A 51 -4.46 -16.66 6.10
C ARG A 51 -5.35 -15.47 5.76
N MET A 52 -5.57 -15.22 4.47
CA MET A 52 -6.50 -14.19 4.01
C MET A 52 -7.94 -14.53 4.38
N THR A 53 -8.33 -15.81 4.30
CA THR A 53 -9.65 -16.28 4.73
C THR A 53 -9.83 -16.08 6.24
N GLU A 54 -8.84 -16.44 7.05
CA GLU A 54 -8.85 -16.23 8.50
C GLU A 54 -8.95 -14.73 8.87
N ALA A 55 -8.24 -13.86 8.14
CA ALA A 55 -8.34 -12.42 8.33
C ALA A 55 -9.74 -11.88 7.97
N CYS A 56 -10.38 -12.41 6.91
CA CYS A 56 -11.77 -12.07 6.55
C CYS A 56 -12.77 -12.50 7.64
N GLU A 57 -12.56 -13.67 8.24
CA GLU A 57 -13.39 -14.16 9.35
C GLU A 57 -13.21 -13.32 10.61
N HIS A 58 -11.98 -12.81 10.86
CA HIS A 58 -11.72 -11.92 11.98
C HIS A 58 -12.42 -10.56 11.79
N SER A 59 -12.11 -9.85 10.70
CA SER A 59 -12.78 -8.62 10.31
C SER A 59 -12.46 -8.22 8.86
N MET A 60 -13.39 -7.50 8.22
CA MET A 60 -13.13 -6.90 6.90
C MET A 60 -11.99 -5.89 6.93
N SER A 61 -11.83 -5.14 8.02
CA SER A 61 -10.71 -4.21 8.18
C SER A 61 -9.36 -4.94 8.20
N ALA A 62 -9.24 -6.02 8.98
CA ALA A 62 -8.02 -6.84 9.02
C ALA A 62 -7.68 -7.40 7.63
N ALA A 63 -8.69 -7.92 6.92
CA ALA A 63 -8.49 -8.44 5.57
C ALA A 63 -7.97 -7.37 4.58
N LEU A 64 -8.50 -6.16 4.65
CA LEU A 64 -8.09 -5.04 3.80
C LEU A 64 -6.68 -4.52 4.14
N LEU A 65 -6.35 -4.44 5.42
CA LEU A 65 -5.01 -4.12 5.89
C LEU A 65 -4.00 -5.16 5.40
N LEU A 66 -4.32 -6.44 5.58
CA LEU A 66 -3.48 -7.55 5.08
C LEU A 66 -3.31 -7.49 3.58
N TRP A 67 -4.39 -7.25 2.82
CA TRP A 67 -4.37 -7.15 1.37
C TRP A 67 -3.43 -6.05 0.89
N GLY A 68 -3.59 -4.81 1.39
CA GLY A 68 -2.75 -3.68 1.01
C GLY A 68 -1.28 -3.89 1.34
N GLN A 69 -1.01 -4.30 2.59
CA GLN A 69 0.35 -4.54 3.07
C GLN A 69 1.05 -5.65 2.27
N ARG A 70 0.40 -6.82 2.12
CA ARG A 70 1.02 -7.98 1.46
C ARG A 70 1.25 -7.76 -0.03
N LEU A 71 0.35 -7.05 -0.74
CA LEU A 71 0.62 -6.70 -2.12
C LEU A 71 1.81 -5.76 -2.26
N ALA A 72 1.89 -4.72 -1.44
CA ALA A 72 3.03 -3.81 -1.47
C ALA A 72 4.35 -4.54 -1.12
N ILE A 73 4.34 -5.40 -0.09
CA ILE A 73 5.48 -6.27 0.25
C ILE A 73 5.89 -7.12 -0.97
N GLU A 74 4.95 -7.70 -1.69
CA GLU A 74 5.27 -8.55 -2.84
C GLU A 74 5.93 -7.76 -3.98
N PHE A 75 5.44 -6.55 -4.30
CA PHE A 75 6.10 -5.67 -5.27
C PHE A 75 7.53 -5.35 -4.88
N VAL A 76 7.77 -5.03 -3.60
CA VAL A 76 9.13 -4.78 -3.08
C VAL A 76 10.00 -6.04 -3.14
N LEU A 77 9.45 -7.20 -2.78
CA LEU A 77 10.15 -8.48 -2.78
C LEU A 77 10.59 -8.92 -4.18
N GLN A 78 9.73 -8.74 -5.18
CA GLN A 78 10.00 -9.09 -6.58
C GLN A 78 10.78 -8.03 -7.34
N SER A 79 11.02 -6.86 -6.72
CA SER A 79 11.77 -5.78 -7.33
C SER A 79 13.23 -6.15 -7.58
N ALA A 80 13.77 -5.73 -8.74
CA ALA A 80 15.19 -5.77 -9.03
C ALA A 80 16.01 -4.75 -8.21
N ASN A 81 15.35 -3.77 -7.57
CA ASN A 81 15.98 -2.78 -6.70
C ASN A 81 16.31 -3.38 -5.33
N VAL A 82 17.45 -4.06 -5.27
CA VAL A 82 17.91 -4.77 -4.06
C VAL A 82 18.09 -3.81 -2.88
N ALA A 83 18.62 -2.63 -3.13
CA ALA A 83 18.89 -1.63 -2.07
C ALA A 83 17.58 -1.16 -1.42
N LEU A 84 16.59 -0.82 -2.22
CA LEU A 84 15.27 -0.41 -1.74
C LEU A 84 14.56 -1.55 -0.99
N ARG A 85 14.62 -2.76 -1.54
CA ARG A 85 14.06 -3.95 -0.90
C ARG A 85 14.69 -4.19 0.47
N ASP A 86 16.02 -4.26 0.55
CA ASP A 86 16.72 -4.60 1.80
C ASP A 86 16.55 -3.50 2.86
N TYR A 87 16.34 -2.25 2.43
CA TYR A 87 16.05 -1.13 3.31
C TYR A 87 14.62 -1.15 3.88
N LEU A 88 13.60 -1.40 3.02
CA LEU A 88 12.20 -1.24 3.43
C LEU A 88 11.56 -2.51 3.96
N LEU A 89 11.97 -3.67 3.46
CA LEU A 89 11.28 -4.93 3.74
C LEU A 89 11.18 -5.26 5.23
N PRO A 90 12.20 -5.02 6.08
CA PRO A 90 12.08 -5.25 7.52
C PRO A 90 10.93 -4.48 8.17
N ASP A 91 10.80 -3.18 7.88
CA ASP A 91 9.76 -2.31 8.45
C ASP A 91 8.36 -2.68 7.92
N LEU A 92 8.28 -3.12 6.67
CA LEU A 92 7.03 -3.59 6.08
C LEU A 92 6.57 -4.91 6.71
N LEU A 93 7.49 -5.83 6.98
CA LEU A 93 7.20 -7.14 7.57
C LEU A 93 6.87 -7.04 9.06
N SER A 94 7.48 -6.11 9.78
CA SER A 94 7.17 -5.83 11.19
C SER A 94 5.89 -5.01 11.38
N GLY A 95 5.39 -4.36 10.31
CA GLY A 95 4.28 -3.43 10.37
C GLY A 95 4.63 -2.06 10.96
N GLU A 96 5.91 -1.78 11.21
CA GLU A 96 6.38 -0.44 11.62
C GLU A 96 6.10 0.61 10.54
N ARG A 97 6.12 0.18 9.26
CA ARG A 97 5.68 1.00 8.15
C ARG A 97 4.51 0.35 7.41
N ALA A 98 3.42 1.08 7.30
CA ALA A 98 2.30 0.70 6.44
C ALA A 98 2.69 0.83 4.96
N ALA A 99 2.12 -0.05 4.13
CA ALA A 99 2.26 0.06 2.68
C ALA A 99 0.96 -0.34 1.97
N THR A 100 0.75 0.22 0.79
CA THR A 100 -0.46 -0.03 0.02
C THR A 100 -0.25 0.12 -1.47
N VAL A 101 -1.27 -0.26 -2.22
CA VAL A 101 -1.39 -0.14 -3.67
C VAL A 101 -2.72 0.54 -4.03
N PRO A 102 -2.87 1.11 -5.24
CA PRO A 102 -4.14 1.68 -5.65
C PRO A 102 -5.23 0.62 -5.84
N LEU A 103 -6.48 1.00 -5.58
CA LEU A 103 -7.70 0.24 -5.83
C LEU A 103 -8.52 0.90 -6.95
N PRO A 104 -8.93 0.14 -7.97
CA PRO A 104 -8.47 -1.20 -8.33
C PRO A 104 -7.03 -1.20 -8.85
N LEU A 105 -6.31 -2.31 -8.57
CA LEU A 105 -4.92 -2.43 -9.00
C LEU A 105 -4.80 -2.38 -10.53
N GLY A 106 -3.90 -1.52 -11.03
CA GLY A 106 -3.59 -1.40 -12.46
C GLY A 106 -4.57 -0.58 -13.30
N LEU A 107 -5.71 -0.13 -12.75
CA LEU A 107 -6.69 0.67 -13.51
C LEU A 107 -6.19 2.10 -13.78
N HIS A 108 -5.58 2.73 -12.79
CA HIS A 108 -5.06 4.08 -12.89
C HIS A 108 -3.54 4.05 -12.81
N ARG A 109 -2.88 4.69 -13.77
CA ARG A 109 -1.42 4.85 -13.81
C ARG A 109 -1.06 6.29 -13.52
N LEU A 110 -0.03 6.49 -12.71
CA LEU A 110 0.60 7.79 -12.56
C LEU A 110 1.20 8.21 -13.90
N GLN A 111 1.13 9.49 -14.20
CA GLN A 111 1.76 10.06 -15.38
C GLN A 111 3.08 10.71 -14.95
N ALA A 112 4.17 10.29 -15.60
CA ALA A 112 5.48 10.88 -15.40
C ALA A 112 5.74 11.94 -16.46
N HIS A 113 6.20 13.11 -16.03
CA HIS A 113 6.65 14.22 -16.87
C HIS A 113 8.14 14.44 -16.67
N ASP A 114 8.91 14.41 -17.76
CA ASP A 114 10.33 14.74 -17.74
C ASP A 114 10.50 16.26 -17.68
N THR A 115 11.17 16.74 -16.65
CA THR A 115 11.47 18.18 -16.45
C THR A 115 12.83 18.57 -17.02
N GLY A 116 13.59 17.63 -17.60
CA GLY A 116 15.00 17.81 -17.98
C GLY A 116 15.98 17.80 -16.81
N ARG A 117 15.46 17.70 -15.56
CA ARG A 117 16.23 17.58 -14.31
C ARG A 117 15.78 16.40 -13.44
N GLY A 118 14.89 15.58 -13.94
CA GLY A 118 14.27 14.44 -13.29
C GLY A 118 12.80 14.34 -13.63
N TRP A 119 12.14 13.36 -13.06
CA TRP A 119 10.75 13.07 -13.35
C TRP A 119 9.83 13.63 -12.26
N GLN A 120 8.66 14.08 -12.67
CA GLN A 120 7.57 14.44 -11.77
C GLN A 120 6.35 13.56 -12.04
N LEU A 121 5.77 13.00 -10.99
CA LEU A 121 4.62 12.13 -11.07
C LEU A 121 3.34 12.88 -10.72
N SER A 122 2.29 12.62 -11.49
CA SER A 122 0.95 13.15 -11.24
C SER A 122 -0.10 12.07 -11.40
N GLY A 123 -1.15 12.14 -10.57
CA GLY A 123 -2.29 11.24 -10.61
C GLY A 123 -3.40 11.78 -9.70
N GLN A 124 -4.65 11.50 -10.03
CA GLN A 124 -5.79 12.00 -9.27
C GLN A 124 -6.80 10.90 -8.99
N GLY A 125 -7.45 11.00 -7.83
CA GLY A 125 -8.57 10.16 -7.48
C GLY A 125 -8.23 8.70 -7.22
N LEU A 126 -6.96 8.38 -6.97
CA LEU A 126 -6.57 7.03 -6.60
C LEU A 126 -7.17 6.68 -5.24
N GLN A 127 -7.74 5.50 -5.15
CA GLN A 127 -8.24 5.00 -3.87
C GLN A 127 -7.25 3.98 -3.31
N ALA A 128 -7.13 3.92 -2.00
CA ALA A 128 -6.29 2.96 -1.30
C ALA A 128 -6.90 2.58 0.05
N VAL A 129 -6.47 1.46 0.60
CA VAL A 129 -6.67 1.06 2.00
C VAL A 129 -5.31 0.94 2.67
N ASN A 130 -5.25 0.75 3.98
CA ASN A 130 -3.99 0.70 4.73
C ASN A 130 -3.14 1.97 4.53
N ALA A 131 -3.80 3.12 4.52
CA ALA A 131 -3.20 4.44 4.34
C ALA A 131 -3.34 5.29 5.62
N PRO A 132 -2.60 4.98 6.70
CA PRO A 132 -2.72 5.66 7.98
C PRO A 132 -2.19 7.09 7.93
N PRO A 133 -2.70 8.00 8.80
CA PRO A 133 -2.27 9.40 8.83
C PRO A 133 -0.80 9.63 9.22
N GLN A 134 -0.18 8.63 9.87
CA GLN A 134 1.23 8.71 10.32
C GLN A 134 2.24 8.58 9.17
N GLY A 135 1.78 8.18 8.00
CA GLY A 135 2.60 7.97 6.83
C GLY A 135 2.64 6.49 6.39
N PHE A 136 2.85 6.31 5.10
CA PHE A 136 2.88 4.98 4.48
C PHE A 136 3.68 5.01 3.18
N SER A 137 4.03 3.81 2.68
CA SER A 137 4.60 3.62 1.36
C SER A 137 3.50 3.30 0.35
N PHE A 138 3.55 3.93 -0.81
CA PHE A 138 2.56 3.77 -1.88
C PHE A 138 3.23 3.17 -3.12
N VAL A 139 2.88 1.94 -3.44
CA VAL A 139 3.34 1.27 -4.66
C VAL A 139 2.32 1.49 -5.75
N ALA A 140 2.72 2.13 -6.84
CA ALA A 140 1.79 2.50 -7.91
C ALA A 140 2.37 2.23 -9.31
N PRO A 141 1.50 1.89 -10.28
CA PRO A 141 1.92 1.80 -11.67
C PRO A 141 2.12 3.20 -12.23
N VAL A 142 3.17 3.36 -13.04
CA VAL A 142 3.55 4.64 -13.65
C VAL A 142 3.75 4.48 -15.14
N GLN A 143 3.36 5.51 -15.91
CA GLN A 143 3.62 5.66 -17.33
C GLN A 143 4.66 6.75 -17.53
N MET A 144 5.79 6.41 -18.16
CA MET A 144 6.92 7.29 -18.46
C MET A 144 7.14 7.34 -19.97
N GLY A 145 6.43 8.23 -20.67
CA GLY A 145 6.41 8.24 -22.12
C GLY A 145 5.89 6.91 -22.69
N ALA A 146 6.71 6.19 -23.47
CA ALA A 146 6.37 4.88 -24.01
C ALA A 146 6.61 3.72 -23.02
N ALA A 147 7.40 3.92 -21.97
CA ALA A 147 7.69 2.92 -20.94
C ALA A 147 6.66 2.93 -19.84
N SER A 148 6.40 1.77 -19.25
CA SER A 148 5.54 1.64 -18.08
C SER A 148 6.18 0.71 -17.04
N GLY A 149 5.88 0.95 -15.77
CA GLY A 149 6.39 0.12 -14.68
C GLY A 149 5.76 0.46 -13.34
N TRP A 150 6.49 0.22 -12.28
CA TRP A 150 6.04 0.37 -10.91
C TRP A 150 7.06 1.18 -10.10
N CYS A 151 6.56 2.08 -9.29
CA CYS A 151 7.36 2.89 -8.37
C CYS A 151 6.83 2.77 -6.95
N LEU A 152 7.68 3.13 -5.99
CA LEU A 152 7.31 3.27 -4.59
C LEU A 152 7.55 4.71 -4.17
N LEU A 153 6.50 5.36 -3.67
CA LEU A 153 6.53 6.72 -3.15
C LEU A 153 6.25 6.71 -1.65
N ARG A 154 6.66 7.76 -0.96
CA ARG A 154 6.31 8.00 0.44
C ARG A 154 5.20 9.02 0.51
N SER A 155 4.21 8.77 1.36
CA SER A 155 3.07 9.69 1.54
C SER A 155 3.47 11.06 2.10
N GLU A 156 4.68 11.17 2.65
CA GLU A 156 5.25 12.38 3.23
C GLU A 156 5.92 13.31 2.21
N GLU A 157 5.94 12.92 0.92
CA GLU A 157 6.59 13.71 -0.12
C GLU A 157 5.75 14.92 -0.53
N ASP A 158 6.45 15.99 -0.91
CA ASP A 158 5.80 17.21 -1.41
C ASP A 158 4.95 16.91 -2.63
N GLY A 159 3.69 17.36 -2.60
CA GLY A 159 2.72 17.11 -3.67
C GLY A 159 1.93 15.81 -3.53
N PHE A 160 2.21 14.99 -2.51
CA PHE A 160 1.43 13.81 -2.18
C PHE A 160 0.30 14.19 -1.20
N ASP A 161 -0.92 14.28 -1.70
CA ASP A 161 -2.10 14.71 -0.94
C ASP A 161 -2.98 13.50 -0.59
N VAL A 162 -3.22 13.29 0.70
CA VAL A 162 -4.00 12.15 1.24
C VAL A 162 -5.23 12.68 1.95
N ARG A 163 -6.39 12.17 1.58
CA ARG A 163 -7.67 12.49 2.23
C ARG A 163 -8.35 11.21 2.68
N SER A 164 -8.86 11.19 3.88
CA SER A 164 -9.71 10.09 4.33
C SER A 164 -10.91 9.93 3.39
N ALA A 165 -11.15 8.71 2.93
CA ALA A 165 -12.29 8.40 2.08
C ALA A 165 -13.55 8.18 2.96
N SER A 166 -14.03 9.24 3.60
CA SER A 166 -15.25 9.23 4.40
C SER A 166 -16.44 8.86 3.51
N GLY A 167 -17.19 7.82 3.90
CA GLY A 167 -18.33 7.33 3.11
C GLY A 167 -17.96 6.28 2.04
N SER A 168 -16.70 5.82 2.00
CA SER A 168 -16.34 4.66 1.17
C SER A 168 -17.01 3.39 1.70
N ALA A 169 -17.16 2.38 0.83
CA ALA A 169 -17.65 1.07 1.23
C ALA A 169 -16.66 0.30 2.14
N ALA A 170 -15.39 0.74 2.21
CA ALA A 170 -14.40 0.15 3.10
C ALA A 170 -14.61 0.64 4.53
N PRO A 171 -14.52 -0.25 5.54
CA PRO A 171 -14.64 0.13 6.93
C PRO A 171 -13.50 1.08 7.33
N SER A 172 -13.80 2.01 8.24
CA SER A 172 -12.83 3.03 8.70
C SER A 172 -11.56 2.40 9.31
N GLY A 173 -11.68 1.21 9.91
CA GLY A 173 -10.56 0.42 10.44
C GLY A 173 -9.51 0.03 9.41
N ALA A 174 -9.87 -0.01 8.13
CA ALA A 174 -8.95 -0.29 7.04
C ALA A 174 -8.19 0.96 6.52
N TRP A 175 -8.34 2.13 7.14
CA TRP A 175 -7.76 3.40 6.69
C TRP A 175 -7.97 3.67 5.20
N PRO A 176 -9.23 3.73 4.75
CA PRO A 176 -9.50 4.05 3.35
C PRO A 176 -9.13 5.51 3.06
N ALA A 177 -8.43 5.70 1.94
CA ALA A 177 -7.95 7.01 1.53
C ALA A 177 -8.17 7.25 0.04
N ARG A 178 -8.35 8.53 -0.29
CA ARG A 178 -8.21 9.08 -1.64
C ARG A 178 -6.88 9.80 -1.74
N ILE A 179 -6.13 9.47 -2.77
CA ILE A 179 -4.77 9.96 -3.00
C ILE A 179 -4.75 10.77 -4.29
N ASP A 180 -4.22 11.98 -4.20
CA ASP A 180 -3.92 12.85 -5.35
C ASP A 180 -2.43 13.19 -5.33
N LEU A 181 -1.74 13.00 -6.45
CA LEU A 181 -0.34 13.37 -6.64
C LEU A 181 -0.25 14.57 -7.58
N ARG A 182 0.49 15.59 -7.18
CA ARG A 182 0.69 16.82 -7.96
C ARG A 182 2.17 17.11 -8.08
N GLN A 183 2.76 16.69 -9.20
CA GLN A 183 4.16 16.96 -9.51
C GLN A 183 5.12 16.44 -8.41
N VAL A 184 4.81 15.27 -7.83
CA VAL A 184 5.68 14.60 -6.86
C VAL A 184 7.00 14.28 -7.55
N PHE A 185 8.12 14.71 -6.97
CA PHE A 185 9.43 14.44 -7.52
C PHE A 185 9.74 12.95 -7.40
N PHE A 186 10.12 12.34 -8.53
CA PHE A 186 10.45 10.92 -8.59
C PHE A 186 11.95 10.71 -8.80
N ARG A 187 12.51 9.83 -8.00
CA ARG A 187 13.91 9.43 -8.05
C ARG A 187 14.07 8.03 -8.62
N GLU A 188 15.18 7.78 -9.29
CA GLU A 188 15.45 6.46 -9.88
C GLU A 188 15.55 5.35 -8.82
N ASP A 189 15.94 5.66 -7.59
CA ASP A 189 15.99 4.72 -6.47
C ASP A 189 14.60 4.33 -5.92
N GLU A 190 13.55 4.97 -6.39
CA GLU A 190 12.13 4.64 -6.10
C GLU A 190 11.51 3.71 -7.16
N TRP A 191 12.26 3.41 -8.21
CA TRP A 191 11.82 2.49 -9.25
C TRP A 191 11.87 1.03 -8.75
N LEU A 192 10.76 0.32 -8.86
CA LEU A 192 10.66 -1.09 -8.48
C LEU A 192 10.93 -2.04 -9.66
N GLY A 193 10.50 -1.67 -10.84
CA GLY A 193 10.64 -2.48 -12.05
C GLY A 193 9.69 -2.09 -13.15
N ASP A 194 9.86 -2.68 -14.30
CA ASP A 194 9.02 -2.48 -15.48
C ASP A 194 7.67 -3.25 -15.37
N SER A 195 6.92 -3.29 -16.45
CA SER A 195 5.62 -3.96 -16.51
C SER A 195 5.66 -5.47 -16.23
N THR A 196 6.82 -6.12 -16.34
CA THR A 196 6.97 -7.56 -16.05
C THR A 196 6.81 -7.87 -14.57
N LEU A 197 7.04 -6.89 -13.70
CA LEU A 197 6.86 -7.01 -12.26
C LEU A 197 5.41 -7.40 -11.88
N GLU A 198 4.43 -6.95 -12.64
CA GLU A 198 3.02 -7.30 -12.42
C GLU A 198 2.77 -8.82 -12.58
N ALA A 199 3.45 -9.45 -13.53
CA ALA A 199 3.36 -10.90 -13.73
C ALA A 199 4.00 -11.67 -12.56
N ALA A 200 5.11 -11.18 -12.02
CA ALA A 200 5.77 -11.78 -10.86
C ALA A 200 4.93 -11.71 -9.58
N VAL A 201 4.17 -10.65 -9.40
CA VAL A 201 3.26 -10.43 -8.24
C VAL A 201 1.95 -11.20 -8.39
N HIS A 202 1.59 -11.63 -9.59
CA HIS A 202 0.28 -12.22 -9.90
C HIS A 202 -0.13 -13.42 -9.01
N PRO A 203 0.74 -14.38 -8.63
CA PRO A 203 0.34 -15.48 -7.76
C PRO A 203 -0.16 -15.01 -6.39
N VAL A 204 0.52 -14.05 -5.77
CA VAL A 204 0.10 -13.46 -4.48
C VAL A 204 -1.17 -12.64 -4.64
N ARG A 205 -1.29 -11.88 -5.73
CA ARG A 205 -2.52 -11.16 -6.06
C ARG A 205 -3.73 -12.09 -6.15
N LEU A 206 -3.59 -13.27 -6.76
CA LEU A 206 -4.65 -14.28 -6.81
C LEU A 206 -4.97 -14.85 -5.42
N ALA A 207 -3.94 -15.16 -4.62
CA ALA A 207 -4.13 -15.66 -3.26
C ALA A 207 -4.92 -14.67 -2.38
N LEU A 208 -4.70 -13.38 -2.56
CA LEU A 208 -5.41 -12.30 -1.87
C LEU A 208 -6.76 -11.93 -2.53
N GLY A 209 -7.09 -12.53 -3.68
CA GLY A 209 -8.12 -12.07 -4.62
C GLY A 209 -9.56 -12.13 -4.10
N ARG A 210 -9.88 -12.97 -3.12
CA ARG A 210 -11.25 -13.06 -2.57
C ARG A 210 -11.72 -11.74 -1.97
N VAL A 211 -10.82 -10.99 -1.34
CA VAL A 211 -11.12 -9.64 -0.82
C VAL A 211 -11.15 -8.62 -1.94
N ALA A 212 -10.25 -8.72 -2.91
CA ALA A 212 -10.23 -7.81 -4.06
C ALA A 212 -11.52 -7.89 -4.88
N GLU A 213 -12.09 -9.08 -5.09
CA GLU A 213 -13.38 -9.23 -5.78
C GLU A 213 -14.54 -8.63 -4.98
N HIS A 214 -14.55 -8.79 -3.67
CA HIS A 214 -15.55 -8.18 -2.80
C HIS A 214 -15.49 -6.66 -2.84
N LEU A 215 -14.28 -6.09 -2.76
CA LEU A 215 -14.03 -4.66 -2.86
C LEU A 215 -14.39 -4.09 -4.24
N GLN A 216 -14.03 -4.78 -5.31
CA GLN A 216 -14.37 -4.33 -6.67
C GLN A 216 -15.87 -4.26 -6.88
N ARG A 217 -16.63 -5.20 -6.33
CA ARG A 217 -18.10 -5.15 -6.37
C ARG A 217 -18.68 -3.97 -5.59
N GLN A 218 -18.08 -3.63 -4.45
CA GLN A 218 -18.54 -2.50 -3.64
C GLN A 218 -18.13 -1.14 -4.22
N VAL A 219 -16.93 -1.03 -4.79
CA VAL A 219 -16.46 0.20 -5.46
C VAL A 219 -17.19 0.45 -6.79
N ALA A 220 -17.62 -0.60 -7.50
CA ALA A 220 -18.41 -0.46 -8.73
C ALA A 220 -19.87 -0.02 -8.48
N LEU A 221 -20.32 0.01 -7.23
CA LEU A 221 -21.66 0.44 -6.81
C LEU A 221 -21.71 1.90 -6.34
N ILE A 222 -20.59 2.64 -6.40
CA ILE A 222 -20.42 4.05 -6.07
C ILE A 222 -20.11 4.85 -7.34
#